data_e5df7fbe8e49ba1f73dadf7ab5ed10d9
#
_entry.id   e5df7fbe8e49ba1f73dadf7ab5ed10d9
#
_cell.length_a   1.000
_cell.length_b   1.000
_cell.length_c   1.000
_cell.angle_alpha   90.00
_cell.angle_beta   90.00
_cell.angle_gamma   90.00
#
_symmetry.space_group_name_H-M   'P 1'
#
loop_
_entity.id
_entity.type
_entity.pdbx_description
1 polymer ?
#
loop_
_entity_poly.entity_id
_entity_poly.type
_entity_poly.pdbx_seq_one_letter_code
_entity_poly.pdbx_strand_id
1 'polypeptide(L)'
;MSLSMYQASVPVLIHNLKALAGILKKGADHAKARGIDPAVLVDARLFPDMFPLARQVQIATDMAKGGAARLAGVEIPSFPDTESSFPELQERIARTIAFLKSITPAQLEGSERREVNLQMRMGAVSFAGQYYLLSWVMPNVYFHVTTAYNILRHNGVELGKWDFLGKAPGANITPGKPAKK
;
A
#
# COMPACT_ATOMS: atom_id res chain seq x y z
N MET A 1 -4.87 -14.75 -23.78
CA MET A 1 -4.67 -15.07 -22.33
C MET A 1 -5.44 -14.01 -21.54
N SER A 2 -6.32 -14.40 -20.64
CA SER A 2 -7.05 -13.49 -19.75
C SER A 2 -6.18 -13.17 -18.52
N LEU A 3 -6.30 -11.96 -17.97
CA LEU A 3 -5.66 -11.56 -16.73
C LEU A 3 -6.31 -12.31 -15.57
N SER A 4 -5.52 -13.07 -14.78
CA SER A 4 -6.06 -13.79 -13.64
C SER A 4 -6.25 -12.87 -12.42
N MET A 5 -7.12 -13.25 -11.48
CA MET A 5 -7.31 -12.54 -10.21
C MET A 5 -5.99 -12.44 -9.41
N TYR A 6 -5.13 -13.46 -9.47
CA TYR A 6 -3.80 -13.42 -8.86
C TYR A 6 -2.93 -12.33 -9.50
N GLN A 7 -2.83 -12.30 -10.83
CA GLN A 7 -2.02 -11.31 -11.55
C GLN A 7 -2.52 -9.88 -11.31
N ALA A 8 -3.83 -9.70 -11.18
CA ALA A 8 -4.46 -8.40 -10.94
C ALA A 8 -4.35 -7.95 -9.46
N SER A 9 -4.00 -8.82 -8.52
CA SER A 9 -4.01 -8.51 -7.08
C SER A 9 -2.63 -8.62 -6.42
N VAL A 10 -2.19 -9.82 -6.10
CA VAL A 10 -1.03 -10.05 -5.21
C VAL A 10 0.24 -9.33 -5.68
N PRO A 11 0.73 -9.50 -6.92
CA PRO A 11 1.94 -8.81 -7.36
C PRO A 11 1.77 -7.30 -7.42
N VAL A 12 0.56 -6.80 -7.73
CA VAL A 12 0.26 -5.37 -7.78
C VAL A 12 0.29 -4.76 -6.37
N LEU A 13 -0.35 -5.42 -5.39
CA LEU A 13 -0.33 -5.00 -3.99
C LEU A 13 1.09 -4.99 -3.41
N ILE A 14 1.88 -6.05 -3.67
CA ILE A 14 3.29 -6.13 -3.25
C ILE A 14 4.11 -4.99 -3.86
N HIS A 15 3.89 -4.68 -5.13
CA HIS A 15 4.58 -3.59 -5.82
C HIS A 15 4.29 -2.23 -5.16
N ASN A 16 3.03 -1.93 -4.89
CA ASN A 16 2.63 -0.68 -4.22
C ASN A 16 3.21 -0.56 -2.80
N LEU A 17 3.20 -1.65 -2.03
CA LEU A 17 3.77 -1.67 -0.69
C LEU A 17 5.29 -1.49 -0.71
N LYS A 18 6.00 -2.03 -1.70
CA LYS A 18 7.44 -1.78 -1.89
C LYS A 18 7.73 -0.32 -2.23
N ALA A 19 6.90 0.31 -3.07
CA ALA A 19 7.01 1.73 -3.35
C ALA A 19 6.78 2.56 -2.09
N LEU A 20 5.75 2.24 -1.29
CA LEU A 20 5.49 2.88 0.00
C LEU A 20 6.67 2.73 0.96
N ALA A 21 7.27 1.55 1.06
CA ALA A 21 8.47 1.34 1.87
C ALA A 21 9.64 2.25 1.44
N GLY A 22 9.85 2.42 0.14
CA GLY A 22 10.85 3.34 -0.42
C GLY A 22 10.56 4.80 -0.07
N ILE A 23 9.30 5.22 -0.14
CA ILE A 23 8.83 6.56 0.25
C ILE A 23 9.09 6.82 1.74
N LEU A 24 8.75 5.87 2.60
CA LEU A 24 8.99 5.98 4.05
C LEU A 24 10.49 6.03 4.37
N LYS A 25 11.32 5.25 3.66
CA LYS A 25 12.79 5.32 3.82
C LYS A 25 13.31 6.72 3.53
N LYS A 26 12.88 7.35 2.42
CA LYS A 26 13.25 8.73 2.11
C LYS A 26 12.77 9.72 3.17
N GLY A 27 11.59 9.49 3.77
CA GLY A 27 11.08 10.28 4.89
C GLY A 27 11.99 10.21 6.11
N ALA A 28 12.39 8.99 6.51
CA ALA A 28 13.32 8.78 7.62
C ALA A 28 14.70 9.40 7.36
N ASP A 29 15.25 9.22 6.15
CA ASP A 29 16.54 9.81 5.74
C ASP A 29 16.48 11.35 5.77
N HIS A 30 15.36 11.94 5.32
CA HIS A 30 15.13 13.39 5.36
C HIS A 30 15.10 13.92 6.80
N ALA A 31 14.34 13.28 7.69
CA ALA A 31 14.27 13.67 9.09
C ALA A 31 15.68 13.67 9.71
N LYS A 32 16.46 12.59 9.50
CA LYS A 32 17.83 12.47 9.98
C LYS A 32 18.74 13.58 9.43
N ALA A 33 18.69 13.84 8.11
CA ALA A 33 19.53 14.84 7.45
C ALA A 33 19.23 16.28 7.90
N ARG A 34 17.98 16.54 8.30
CA ARG A 34 17.52 17.87 8.76
C ARG A 34 17.51 18.05 10.28
N GLY A 35 17.87 17.02 11.05
CA GLY A 35 17.77 17.06 12.51
C GLY A 35 16.33 17.20 13.02
N ILE A 36 15.35 16.73 12.25
CA ILE A 36 13.93 16.73 12.63
C ILE A 36 13.65 15.44 13.40
N ASP A 37 12.92 15.55 14.53
CA ASP A 37 12.40 14.36 15.21
C ASP A 37 11.52 13.56 14.24
N PRO A 38 11.83 12.28 13.94
CA PRO A 38 11.03 11.45 13.05
C PRO A 38 9.56 11.38 13.41
N ALA A 39 9.21 11.49 14.70
CA ALA A 39 7.81 11.48 15.18
C ALA A 39 6.99 12.62 14.56
N VAL A 40 7.60 13.78 14.32
CA VAL A 40 6.94 14.92 13.65
C VAL A 40 6.39 14.53 12.27
N LEU A 41 7.17 13.77 11.50
CA LEU A 41 6.71 13.30 10.17
C LEU A 41 5.72 12.14 10.27
N VAL A 42 5.90 11.24 11.23
CA VAL A 42 5.00 10.09 11.46
C VAL A 42 3.60 10.54 11.87
N ASP A 43 3.50 11.64 12.65
CA ASP A 43 2.25 12.23 13.09
C ASP A 43 1.70 13.31 12.13
N ALA A 44 2.48 13.68 11.11
CA ALA A 44 2.07 14.70 10.14
C ALA A 44 0.84 14.24 9.34
N ARG A 45 -0.03 15.21 9.01
CA ARG A 45 -1.24 15.04 8.20
C ARG A 45 -1.40 16.20 7.21
N LEU A 46 -2.15 16.00 6.14
CA LEU A 46 -2.41 17.06 5.15
C LEU A 46 -3.39 18.11 5.65
N PHE A 47 -4.36 17.70 6.45
CA PHE A 47 -5.38 18.59 7.03
C PHE A 47 -5.79 18.08 8.42
N PRO A 48 -6.25 18.95 9.34
CA PRO A 48 -6.54 18.59 10.74
C PRO A 48 -7.48 17.39 10.94
N ASP A 49 -8.45 17.19 10.05
CA ASP A 49 -9.42 16.08 10.11
C ASP A 49 -8.99 14.82 9.34
N MET A 50 -7.85 14.86 8.64
CA MET A 50 -7.29 13.71 7.93
C MET A 50 -6.42 12.84 8.87
N PHE A 51 -6.33 11.56 8.56
CA PHE A 51 -5.44 10.63 9.27
C PHE A 51 -3.96 10.98 9.07
N PRO A 52 -3.11 10.81 10.12
CA PRO A 52 -1.67 11.03 10.02
C PRO A 52 -0.97 9.95 9.18
N LEU A 53 0.32 10.19 8.86
CA LEU A 53 1.14 9.28 8.05
C LEU A 53 1.10 7.83 8.57
N ALA A 54 1.28 7.63 9.88
CA ALA A 54 1.22 6.29 10.46
C ALA A 54 -0.09 5.58 10.09
N ARG A 55 -1.23 6.26 10.26
CA ARG A 55 -2.54 5.69 9.96
C ARG A 55 -2.76 5.42 8.47
N GLN A 56 -2.19 6.23 7.58
CA GLN A 56 -2.23 5.96 6.14
C GLN A 56 -1.54 4.64 5.81
N VAL A 57 -0.37 4.38 6.40
CA VAL A 57 0.38 3.14 6.19
C VAL A 57 -0.36 1.94 6.77
N GLN A 58 -0.92 2.06 7.97
CA GLN A 58 -1.71 1.01 8.61
C GLN A 58 -2.89 0.60 7.73
N ILE A 59 -3.69 1.56 7.26
CA ILE A 59 -4.86 1.27 6.41
C ILE A 59 -4.42 0.69 5.06
N ALA A 60 -3.37 1.22 4.42
CA ALA A 60 -2.87 0.67 3.15
C ALA A 60 -2.49 -0.81 3.29
N THR A 61 -1.78 -1.17 4.36
CA THR A 61 -1.38 -2.55 4.65
C THR A 61 -2.57 -3.44 5.00
N ASP A 62 -3.54 -2.92 5.76
CA ASP A 62 -4.76 -3.65 6.12
C ASP A 62 -5.66 -3.92 4.91
N MET A 63 -5.80 -2.94 4.02
CA MET A 63 -6.54 -3.12 2.76
C MET A 63 -5.86 -4.16 1.86
N ALA A 64 -4.53 -4.12 1.76
CA ALA A 64 -3.78 -5.07 0.95
C ALA A 64 -3.91 -6.51 1.49
N LYS A 65 -3.63 -6.74 2.78
CA LYS A 65 -3.70 -8.08 3.36
C LYS A 65 -5.13 -8.60 3.46
N GLY A 66 -6.07 -7.76 3.91
CA GLY A 66 -7.48 -8.13 4.03
C GLY A 66 -8.13 -8.39 2.68
N GLY A 67 -7.74 -7.62 1.65
CA GLY A 67 -8.18 -7.82 0.28
C GLY A 67 -7.77 -9.18 -0.27
N ALA A 68 -6.47 -9.48 -0.19
CA ALA A 68 -5.93 -10.74 -0.68
C ALA A 68 -6.47 -11.94 0.12
N ALA A 69 -6.56 -11.84 1.46
CA ALA A 69 -7.06 -12.91 2.32
C ALA A 69 -8.51 -13.28 2.01
N ARG A 70 -9.41 -12.29 1.87
CA ARG A 70 -10.82 -12.54 1.55
C ARG A 70 -10.99 -13.17 0.18
N LEU A 71 -10.22 -12.70 -0.81
CA LEU A 71 -10.23 -13.28 -2.16
C LEU A 71 -9.66 -14.70 -2.18
N ALA A 72 -8.66 -14.99 -1.34
CA ALA A 72 -8.09 -16.34 -1.21
C ALA A 72 -8.93 -17.27 -0.32
N GLY A 73 -9.87 -16.74 0.47
CA GLY A 73 -10.65 -17.53 1.44
C GLY A 73 -9.81 -18.02 2.62
N VAL A 74 -8.81 -17.23 3.03
CA VAL A 74 -7.93 -17.55 4.17
C VAL A 74 -8.14 -16.55 5.31
N GLU A 75 -7.68 -16.91 6.50
CA GLU A 75 -7.72 -16.04 7.67
C GLU A 75 -6.90 -14.76 7.45
N ILE A 76 -7.43 -13.63 7.94
CA ILE A 76 -6.76 -12.33 7.85
C ILE A 76 -5.85 -12.19 9.06
N PRO A 77 -4.50 -12.06 8.87
CA PRO A 77 -3.60 -11.84 9.99
C PRO A 77 -3.93 -10.53 10.71
N SER A 78 -4.04 -10.58 12.04
CA SER A 78 -4.24 -9.40 12.87
C SER A 78 -2.89 -8.71 13.15
N PHE A 79 -2.82 -7.42 12.84
CA PHE A 79 -1.69 -6.55 13.18
C PHE A 79 -2.23 -5.41 14.04
N PRO A 80 -1.77 -5.23 15.29
CA PRO A 80 -2.18 -4.10 16.10
C PRO A 80 -1.68 -2.78 15.50
N ASP A 81 -2.51 -1.73 15.61
CA ASP A 81 -2.19 -0.40 15.07
C ASP A 81 -1.41 0.43 16.10
N THR A 82 -0.22 -0.02 16.44
CA THR A 82 0.63 0.56 17.50
C THR A 82 1.91 1.21 16.98
N GLU A 83 2.11 1.19 15.67
CA GLU A 83 3.32 1.74 15.05
C GLU A 83 3.38 3.26 15.23
N SER A 84 4.48 3.73 15.80
CA SER A 84 4.78 5.14 16.12
C SER A 84 6.10 5.64 15.52
N SER A 85 6.81 4.78 14.78
CA SER A 85 8.10 5.08 14.19
C SER A 85 8.24 4.55 12.75
N PHE A 86 9.16 5.14 11.96
CA PHE A 86 9.47 4.63 10.62
C PHE A 86 9.91 3.17 10.61
N PRO A 87 10.79 2.68 11.53
CA PRO A 87 11.14 1.27 11.57
C PRO A 87 9.96 0.34 11.78
N GLU A 88 9.04 0.66 12.70
CA GLU A 88 7.84 -0.13 12.96
C GLU A 88 6.90 -0.16 11.74
N LEU A 89 6.71 0.98 11.07
CA LEU A 89 5.93 1.05 9.82
C LEU A 89 6.57 0.22 8.70
N GLN A 90 7.91 0.21 8.60
CA GLN A 90 8.64 -0.64 7.65
C GLN A 90 8.45 -2.13 7.96
N GLU A 91 8.50 -2.51 9.24
CA GLU A 91 8.27 -3.88 9.67
C GLU A 91 6.83 -4.34 9.34
N ARG A 92 5.82 -3.49 9.60
CA ARG A 92 4.43 -3.77 9.23
C ARG A 92 4.29 -4.03 7.73
N ILE A 93 4.92 -3.21 6.89
CA ILE A 93 4.92 -3.40 5.44
C ILE A 93 5.60 -4.74 5.08
N ALA A 94 6.75 -5.04 5.68
CA ALA A 94 7.48 -6.28 5.42
C ALA A 94 6.65 -7.53 5.78
N ARG A 95 5.99 -7.53 6.94
CA ARG A 95 5.07 -8.59 7.38
C ARG A 95 3.88 -8.73 6.43
N THR A 96 3.32 -7.62 5.97
CA THR A 96 2.23 -7.65 4.98
C THR A 96 2.69 -8.25 3.66
N ILE A 97 3.86 -7.87 3.15
CA ILE A 97 4.43 -8.43 1.92
C ILE A 97 4.72 -9.93 2.09
N ALA A 98 5.22 -10.36 3.24
CA ALA A 98 5.44 -11.78 3.53
C ALA A 98 4.13 -12.58 3.48
N PHE A 99 3.06 -12.07 4.10
CA PHE A 99 1.74 -12.67 4.00
C PHE A 99 1.22 -12.71 2.55
N LEU A 100 1.30 -11.61 1.81
CA LEU A 100 0.86 -11.58 0.40
C LEU A 100 1.59 -12.62 -0.45
N LYS A 101 2.89 -12.85 -0.19
CA LYS A 101 3.69 -13.88 -0.89
C LYS A 101 3.26 -15.32 -0.56
N SER A 102 2.59 -15.55 0.55
CA SER A 102 2.07 -16.88 0.90
C SER A 102 0.78 -17.23 0.15
N ILE A 103 0.11 -16.23 -0.45
CA ILE A 103 -1.08 -16.45 -1.27
C ILE A 103 -0.67 -17.01 -2.63
N THR A 104 -1.24 -18.16 -2.97
CA THR A 104 -0.95 -18.85 -4.23
C THR A 104 -1.97 -18.54 -5.33
N PRO A 105 -1.61 -18.68 -6.61
CA PRO A 105 -2.56 -18.53 -7.72
C PRO A 105 -3.80 -19.44 -7.58
N ALA A 106 -3.62 -20.68 -7.13
CA ALA A 106 -4.70 -21.64 -6.96
C ALA A 106 -5.76 -21.19 -5.93
N GLN A 107 -5.36 -20.47 -4.85
CA GLN A 107 -6.30 -19.95 -3.87
C GLN A 107 -7.19 -18.83 -4.42
N LEU A 108 -6.76 -18.16 -5.48
CA LEU A 108 -7.49 -17.07 -6.14
C LEU A 108 -8.24 -17.52 -7.40
N GLU A 109 -8.17 -18.80 -7.76
CA GLU A 109 -8.92 -19.33 -8.89
C GLU A 109 -10.42 -19.29 -8.59
N GLY A 110 -11.23 -18.75 -9.53
CA GLY A 110 -12.67 -18.58 -9.36
C GLY A 110 -13.08 -17.46 -8.38
N SER A 111 -12.11 -16.76 -7.77
CA SER A 111 -12.41 -15.72 -6.77
C SER A 111 -13.07 -14.48 -7.35
N GLU A 112 -13.12 -14.31 -8.68
CA GLU A 112 -13.85 -13.22 -9.34
C GLU A 112 -15.34 -13.22 -9.02
N ARG A 113 -15.91 -14.40 -8.75
CA ARG A 113 -17.32 -14.59 -8.39
C ARG A 113 -17.55 -14.77 -6.90
N ARG A 114 -16.48 -14.92 -6.10
CA ARG A 114 -16.59 -15.13 -4.66
C ARG A 114 -17.33 -13.96 -4.02
N GLU A 115 -18.35 -14.23 -3.25
CA GLU A 115 -19.03 -13.22 -2.46
C GLU A 115 -18.14 -12.78 -1.29
N VAL A 116 -17.91 -11.48 -1.17
CA VAL A 116 -17.16 -10.85 -0.09
C VAL A 116 -18.07 -9.93 0.69
N ASN A 117 -18.33 -10.29 1.93
CA ASN A 117 -19.18 -9.53 2.85
C ASN A 117 -18.31 -8.70 3.80
N LEU A 118 -18.57 -7.40 3.88
CA LEU A 118 -17.92 -6.46 4.78
C LEU A 118 -18.95 -5.89 5.75
N GLN A 119 -18.64 -5.93 7.05
CA GLN A 119 -19.37 -5.18 8.04
C GLN A 119 -18.78 -3.78 8.16
N MET A 120 -19.55 -2.77 7.80
CA MET A 120 -19.16 -1.36 7.87
C MET A 120 -19.99 -0.62 8.91
N ARG A 121 -19.55 0.59 9.29
CA ARG A 121 -20.31 1.46 10.22
C ARG A 121 -21.70 1.78 9.69
N MET A 122 -21.88 1.83 8.37
CA MET A 122 -23.14 2.13 7.68
C MET A 122 -24.04 0.89 7.49
N GLY A 123 -23.56 -0.32 7.78
CA GLY A 123 -24.24 -1.58 7.54
C GLY A 123 -23.38 -2.61 6.81
N ALA A 124 -23.97 -3.76 6.46
CA ALA A 124 -23.30 -4.79 5.68
C ALA A 124 -23.29 -4.43 4.19
N VAL A 125 -22.14 -4.66 3.54
CA VAL A 125 -21.96 -4.47 2.10
C VAL A 125 -21.42 -5.76 1.51
N SER A 126 -22.02 -6.24 0.41
CA SER A 126 -21.59 -7.42 -0.32
C SER A 126 -21.04 -7.04 -1.70
N PHE A 127 -19.98 -7.71 -2.12
CA PHE A 127 -19.36 -7.55 -3.43
C PHE A 127 -19.10 -8.91 -4.07
N ALA A 128 -19.21 -9.01 -5.40
CA ALA A 128 -18.50 -10.06 -6.11
C ALA A 128 -16.99 -9.76 -6.10
N GLY A 129 -16.15 -10.80 -5.99
CA GLY A 129 -14.71 -10.65 -5.72
C GLY A 129 -13.95 -9.77 -6.73
N GLN A 130 -14.33 -9.81 -8.01
CA GLN A 130 -13.74 -8.90 -9.01
C GLN A 130 -14.01 -7.43 -8.67
N TYR A 131 -15.26 -7.07 -8.34
CA TYR A 131 -15.62 -5.70 -7.97
C TYR A 131 -15.01 -5.31 -6.62
N TYR A 132 -14.96 -6.26 -5.67
CA TYR A 132 -14.27 -6.06 -4.41
C TYR A 132 -12.79 -5.67 -4.63
N LEU A 133 -12.07 -6.39 -5.51
CA LEU A 133 -10.70 -6.07 -5.84
C LEU A 133 -10.57 -4.70 -6.51
N LEU A 134 -11.29 -4.51 -7.62
CA LEU A 134 -11.03 -3.39 -8.53
C LEU A 134 -11.67 -2.07 -8.07
N SER A 135 -12.82 -2.15 -7.38
CA SER A 135 -13.58 -0.96 -6.98
C SER A 135 -13.49 -0.64 -5.49
N TRP A 136 -12.92 -1.53 -4.69
CA TRP A 136 -12.75 -1.34 -3.25
C TRP A 136 -11.29 -1.43 -2.81
N VAL A 137 -10.65 -2.59 -2.94
CA VAL A 137 -9.29 -2.82 -2.42
C VAL A 137 -8.27 -1.91 -3.09
N MET A 138 -8.19 -1.94 -4.43
CA MET A 138 -7.18 -1.17 -5.17
C MET A 138 -7.33 0.34 -4.99
N PRO A 139 -8.53 0.94 -5.11
CA PRO A 139 -8.69 2.38 -4.86
C PRO A 139 -8.30 2.80 -3.44
N ASN A 140 -8.64 1.98 -2.42
CA ASN A 140 -8.24 2.25 -1.04
C ASN A 140 -6.70 2.22 -0.89
N VAL A 141 -6.03 1.19 -1.40
CA VAL A 141 -4.57 1.10 -1.34
C VAL A 141 -3.93 2.29 -2.03
N TYR A 142 -4.36 2.64 -3.25
CA TYR A 142 -3.84 3.79 -3.98
C TYR A 142 -4.08 5.11 -3.25
N PHE A 143 -5.27 5.30 -2.68
CA PHE A 143 -5.59 6.50 -1.91
C PHE A 143 -4.64 6.67 -0.72
N HIS A 144 -4.45 5.63 0.08
CA HIS A 144 -3.64 5.72 1.29
C HIS A 144 -2.14 5.81 0.97
N VAL A 145 -1.64 5.09 -0.05
CA VAL A 145 -0.24 5.22 -0.51
C VAL A 145 0.03 6.61 -1.08
N THR A 146 -0.90 7.15 -1.88
CA THR A 146 -0.79 8.51 -2.43
C THR A 146 -0.84 9.56 -1.33
N THR A 147 -1.72 9.38 -0.34
CA THR A 147 -1.83 10.31 0.79
C THR A 147 -0.55 10.28 1.65
N ALA A 148 0.03 9.12 1.91
CA ALA A 148 1.32 9.00 2.59
C ALA A 148 2.44 9.70 1.81
N TYR A 149 2.51 9.51 0.49
CA TYR A 149 3.41 10.25 -0.40
C TYR A 149 3.21 11.76 -0.26
N ASN A 150 1.97 12.23 -0.34
CA ASN A 150 1.63 13.65 -0.29
C ASN A 150 2.00 14.28 1.07
N ILE A 151 1.76 13.58 2.18
CA ILE A 151 2.15 14.04 3.53
C ILE A 151 3.67 14.28 3.56
N LEU A 152 4.48 13.31 3.17
CA LEU A 152 5.93 13.44 3.17
C LEU A 152 6.42 14.49 2.16
N ARG A 153 5.84 14.55 0.97
CA ARG A 153 6.17 15.54 -0.05
C ARG A 153 5.88 16.96 0.41
N HIS A 154 4.71 17.17 1.07
CA HIS A 154 4.31 18.46 1.65
C HIS A 154 5.26 18.90 2.77
N ASN A 155 5.80 17.96 3.54
CA ASN A 155 6.77 18.22 4.59
C ASN A 155 8.24 18.32 4.08
N GLY A 156 8.43 18.51 2.77
CA GLY A 156 9.73 18.83 2.18
C GLY A 156 10.60 17.62 1.80
N VAL A 157 10.11 16.40 1.95
CA VAL A 157 10.84 15.20 1.50
C VAL A 157 10.97 15.21 -0.02
N GLU A 158 12.16 15.01 -0.55
CA GLU A 158 12.41 14.92 -2.00
C GLU A 158 11.82 13.63 -2.58
N LEU A 159 10.56 13.74 -2.99
CA LEU A 159 9.79 12.66 -3.64
C LEU A 159 9.33 13.11 -5.02
N GLY A 160 9.33 12.20 -5.97
CA GLY A 160 8.77 12.40 -7.31
C GLY A 160 7.83 11.25 -7.68
N LYS A 161 7.13 11.40 -8.80
CA LYS A 161 6.20 10.37 -9.31
C LYS A 161 6.84 8.98 -9.42
N TRP A 162 8.14 8.92 -9.72
CA TRP A 162 8.87 7.66 -9.84
C TRP A 162 9.05 6.92 -8.51
N ASP A 163 9.05 7.64 -7.38
CA ASP A 163 9.06 7.00 -6.06
C ASP A 163 7.72 6.29 -5.79
N PHE A 164 6.61 6.88 -6.24
CA PHE A 164 5.29 6.28 -6.14
C PHE A 164 5.12 5.11 -7.12
N LEU A 165 5.56 5.27 -8.36
CA LEU A 165 5.45 4.20 -9.36
C LEU A 165 6.39 3.03 -9.06
N GLY A 166 7.52 3.27 -8.38
CA GLY A 166 8.53 2.24 -8.13
C GLY A 166 9.19 1.72 -9.42
N LYS A 167 9.91 0.62 -9.31
CA LYS A 167 10.42 -0.11 -10.47
C LYS A 167 9.29 -0.94 -11.06
N ALA A 168 8.73 -0.50 -12.17
CA ALA A 168 7.65 -1.22 -12.85
C ALA A 168 8.10 -2.64 -13.25
N PRO A 169 7.45 -3.70 -12.78
CA PRO A 169 7.77 -5.06 -13.21
C PRO A 169 7.60 -5.20 -14.73
N GLY A 170 8.59 -5.80 -15.41
CA GLY A 170 8.54 -6.03 -16.85
C GLY A 170 8.84 -4.80 -17.73
N ALA A 171 9.13 -3.64 -17.13
CA ALA A 171 9.55 -2.47 -17.90
C ALA A 171 11.01 -2.61 -18.35
N ASN A 172 11.25 -2.67 -19.65
CA ASN A 172 12.57 -2.51 -20.25
C ASN A 172 12.82 -1.01 -20.41
N ILE A 173 13.61 -0.43 -19.50
CA ILE A 173 14.00 0.99 -19.59
C ILE A 173 15.23 1.10 -20.49
N THR A 174 15.03 1.55 -21.72
CA THR A 174 16.15 1.98 -22.56
C THR A 174 16.57 3.38 -22.07
N PRO A 175 17.83 3.59 -21.67
CA PRO A 175 18.31 4.90 -21.24
C PRO A 175 18.05 5.95 -22.34
N GLY A 176 17.30 6.99 -22.01
CA GLY A 176 17.14 8.15 -22.89
C GLY A 176 18.46 8.90 -23.05
N LYS A 177 18.61 9.62 -24.17
CA LYS A 177 19.73 10.57 -24.31
C LYS A 177 19.67 11.58 -23.16
N PRO A 178 20.82 11.93 -22.54
CA PRO A 178 20.84 12.95 -21.49
C PRO A 178 20.23 14.24 -22.04
N ALA A 179 19.33 14.85 -21.26
CA ALA A 179 18.76 16.15 -21.62
C ALA A 179 19.93 17.15 -21.74
N LYS A 180 20.03 17.82 -22.89
CA LYS A 180 20.95 18.94 -23.01
C LYS A 180 20.54 19.99 -21.98
N LYS A 181 21.50 20.36 -21.11
CA LYS A 181 21.33 21.46 -20.16
C LYS A 181 21.18 22.79 -20.92
#